data_80262609f9cfc3289f7e8efb48e07898
#
_entry.id   80262609f9cfc3289f7e8efb48e07898
#
_cell.length_a   1.000
_cell.length_b   1.000
_cell.length_c   1.000
_cell.angle_alpha   90.00
_cell.angle_beta   90.00
_cell.angle_gamma   90.00
#
_symmetry.space_group_name_H-M   'P 1'
#
loop_
_entity.id
_entity.type
_entity.pdbx_description
1 polymer ?
#
loop_
_entity_poly.entity_id
_entity_poly.type
_entity_poly.pdbx_seq_one_letter_code
_entity_poly.pdbx_strand_id
1 'polypeptide(L)'
;MSSEQEVPQKRTRERQDSAPEGFQRVRLTVAYDGTAYRGWQVQLEGITVQGCLEVALGRLFRCGPRVVSSSRTDTGVHARGMSVHFDVPQAEWRMSGDKLILAANAHLPEDIRVTAAAQTKPDFHARFDAIGKQYRYTVWNDSAHDPLGLRQQWHVSKPIDLGAMRAAAATLVGRHDFLAFSASPGYERRHTVRNVTRCDVLRS
;
A
#
# COMPACT_ATOMS: atom_id res chain seq x y z
N MET A 1 -32.57 -32.14 2.79
CA MET A 1 -31.92 -31.54 3.98
C MET A 1 -30.86 -30.58 3.43
N SER A 2 -31.24 -29.32 3.34
CA SER A 2 -30.40 -28.25 2.76
C SER A 2 -29.49 -27.72 3.84
N SER A 3 -28.18 -27.84 3.64
CA SER A 3 -27.20 -27.23 4.53
C SER A 3 -27.04 -25.75 4.14
N GLU A 4 -27.64 -24.87 4.91
CA GLU A 4 -27.39 -23.44 4.87
C GLU A 4 -25.92 -23.19 5.22
N GLN A 5 -25.17 -22.66 4.28
CA GLN A 5 -23.80 -22.18 4.51
C GLN A 5 -23.89 -20.85 5.25
N GLU A 6 -23.58 -20.89 6.54
CA GLU A 6 -23.43 -19.71 7.38
C GLU A 6 -22.33 -18.78 6.81
N VAL A 7 -22.74 -17.63 6.31
CA VAL A 7 -21.84 -16.55 5.93
C VAL A 7 -21.19 -16.01 7.21
N PRO A 8 -19.85 -16.01 7.36
CA PRO A 8 -19.22 -15.57 8.58
C PRO A 8 -19.54 -14.09 8.79
N GLN A 9 -20.26 -13.80 9.88
CA GLN A 9 -20.56 -12.46 10.35
C GLN A 9 -19.24 -11.68 10.51
N LYS A 10 -19.10 -10.55 9.81
CA LYS A 10 -18.04 -9.57 10.03
C LYS A 10 -18.14 -9.16 11.51
N ARG A 11 -17.15 -9.57 12.32
CA ARG A 11 -17.01 -9.09 13.70
C ARG A 11 -17.00 -7.57 13.63
N THR A 12 -18.04 -6.97 14.16
CA THR A 12 -18.14 -5.53 14.47
C THR A 12 -17.09 -5.24 15.55
N ARG A 13 -15.85 -4.98 15.15
CA ARG A 13 -14.96 -4.20 16.00
C ARG A 13 -15.56 -2.81 16.01
N GLU A 14 -15.96 -2.34 17.18
CA GLU A 14 -16.33 -0.95 17.40
C GLU A 14 -15.28 -0.09 16.70
N ARG A 15 -15.71 0.69 15.71
CA ARG A 15 -14.83 1.58 14.94
C ARG A 15 -14.50 2.78 15.84
N GLN A 16 -13.49 2.63 16.69
CA GLN A 16 -12.92 3.74 17.46
C GLN A 16 -12.09 4.73 16.63
N ASP A 17 -12.05 4.57 15.29
CA ASP A 17 -11.17 5.31 14.40
C ASP A 17 -11.90 6.26 13.46
N SER A 18 -13.04 6.82 13.85
CA SER A 18 -13.64 7.93 13.13
C SER A 18 -12.84 9.22 13.33
N ALA A 19 -12.87 10.12 12.33
CA ALA A 19 -12.28 11.44 12.50
C ALA A 19 -12.87 12.12 13.74
N PRO A 20 -12.06 12.80 14.56
CA PRO A 20 -12.55 13.53 15.72
C PRO A 20 -13.58 14.59 15.33
N GLU A 21 -14.48 14.96 16.25
CA GLU A 21 -15.41 16.07 16.03
C GLU A 21 -14.64 17.36 15.70
N GLY A 22 -15.09 18.09 14.70
CA GLY A 22 -14.41 19.30 14.21
C GLY A 22 -13.23 19.02 13.28
N PHE A 23 -12.98 17.74 12.92
CA PHE A 23 -11.95 17.37 11.95
C PHE A 23 -12.55 16.89 10.64
N GLN A 24 -11.83 17.15 9.55
CA GLN A 24 -12.08 16.61 8.22
C GLN A 24 -11.12 15.46 7.94
N ARG A 25 -11.66 14.27 7.60
CA ARG A 25 -10.85 13.17 7.10
C ARG A 25 -10.58 13.33 5.62
N VAL A 26 -9.31 13.18 5.25
CA VAL A 26 -8.82 13.31 3.89
C VAL A 26 -8.17 11.98 3.47
N ARG A 27 -8.54 11.49 2.29
CA ARG A 27 -7.93 10.34 1.64
C ARG A 27 -6.95 10.81 0.58
N LEU A 28 -5.75 10.21 0.55
CA LEU A 28 -4.77 10.36 -0.52
C LEU A 28 -4.52 9.03 -1.21
N THR A 29 -4.07 9.12 -2.47
CA THR A 29 -3.38 8.04 -3.16
C THR A 29 -1.93 8.47 -3.37
N VAL A 30 -0.98 7.63 -2.94
CA VAL A 30 0.45 7.95 -2.97
C VAL A 30 1.19 6.91 -3.81
N ALA A 31 1.99 7.39 -4.76
CA ALA A 31 2.94 6.59 -5.52
C ALA A 31 4.36 6.91 -5.07
N TYR A 32 5.24 5.90 -5.04
CA TYR A 32 6.64 6.11 -4.67
C TYR A 32 7.57 5.04 -5.23
N ASP A 33 8.80 5.46 -5.53
CA ASP A 33 9.96 4.59 -5.67
C ASP A 33 10.54 4.34 -4.27
N GLY A 34 10.44 3.10 -3.80
CA GLY A 34 10.86 2.73 -2.44
C GLY A 34 12.36 2.51 -2.27
N THR A 35 13.15 2.61 -3.33
CA THR A 35 14.58 2.20 -3.36
C THR A 35 15.41 2.89 -2.27
N ALA A 36 15.17 4.20 -2.03
CA ALA A 36 15.92 4.99 -1.05
C ALA A 36 15.34 4.94 0.38
N TYR A 37 14.23 4.19 0.58
CA TYR A 37 13.48 4.24 1.84
C TYR A 37 13.56 2.93 2.61
N ARG A 38 13.59 3.04 3.94
CA ARG A 38 13.44 1.90 4.86
C ARG A 38 11.98 1.48 5.01
N GLY A 39 11.30 1.32 3.87
CA GLY A 39 9.89 0.96 3.77
C GLY A 39 8.94 2.12 4.07
N TRP A 40 7.68 1.76 4.27
CA TRP A 40 6.62 2.73 4.53
C TRP A 40 6.69 3.33 5.93
N GLN A 41 6.68 2.47 6.95
CA GLN A 41 6.42 2.84 8.35
C GLN A 41 7.56 3.64 8.98
N VAL A 42 7.24 4.74 9.66
CA VAL A 42 8.19 5.50 10.49
C VAL A 42 8.87 4.57 11.50
N GLN A 43 10.18 4.68 11.59
CA GLN A 43 11.08 3.90 12.45
C GLN A 43 12.03 4.85 13.18
N LEU A 44 12.74 4.33 14.18
CA LEU A 44 13.74 5.10 14.94
C LEU A 44 14.89 5.57 14.04
N GLU A 45 15.27 4.76 13.06
CA GLU A 45 16.37 5.04 12.15
C GLU A 45 15.96 4.98 10.69
N GLY A 46 16.52 5.88 9.89
CA GLY A 46 16.39 5.90 8.44
C GLY A 46 15.16 6.66 7.94
N ILE A 47 15.21 6.99 6.65
CA ILE A 47 14.17 7.75 5.97
C ILE A 47 13.07 6.79 5.53
N THR A 48 11.81 7.16 5.75
CA THR A 48 10.63 6.35 5.40
C THR A 48 9.63 7.18 4.60
N VAL A 49 8.83 6.51 3.76
CA VAL A 49 7.83 7.20 2.93
C VAL A 49 6.78 7.92 3.79
N GLN A 50 6.31 7.28 4.87
CA GLN A 50 5.38 7.89 5.82
C GLN A 50 5.97 9.15 6.46
N GLY A 51 7.24 9.12 6.89
CA GLY A 51 7.90 10.27 7.50
C GLY A 51 8.00 11.45 6.55
N CYS A 52 8.39 11.22 5.29
CA CYS A 52 8.43 12.26 4.28
C CYS A 52 7.05 12.88 4.02
N LEU A 53 6.01 12.04 3.94
CA LEU A 53 4.64 12.50 3.73
C LEU A 53 4.12 13.32 4.92
N GLU A 54 4.37 12.87 6.16
CA GLU A 54 3.97 13.59 7.38
C GLU A 54 4.69 14.94 7.49
N VAL A 55 5.98 15.02 7.14
CA VAL A 55 6.73 16.28 7.08
C VAL A 55 6.15 17.24 6.04
N ALA A 56 5.85 16.75 4.83
CA ALA A 56 5.26 17.57 3.78
C ALA A 56 3.88 18.10 4.18
N LEU A 57 3.01 17.26 4.76
CA LEU A 57 1.71 17.67 5.25
C LEU A 57 1.81 18.63 6.44
N GLY A 58 2.80 18.48 7.33
CA GLY A 58 3.04 19.35 8.46
C GLY A 58 3.46 20.79 8.04
N ARG A 59 3.93 20.98 6.80
CA ARG A 59 4.16 22.32 6.24
C ARG A 59 2.88 23.00 5.76
N LEU A 60 1.83 22.21 5.48
CA LEU A 60 0.55 22.68 4.99
C LEU A 60 -0.47 22.86 6.12
N PHE A 61 -0.40 22.02 7.13
CA PHE A 61 -1.33 21.97 8.26
C PHE A 61 -0.58 22.07 9.59
N ARG A 62 -0.98 23.02 10.42
CA ARG A 62 -0.31 23.30 11.71
C ARG A 62 -0.45 22.15 12.71
N CYS A 63 -1.51 21.35 12.58
CA CYS A 63 -1.74 20.19 13.45
C CYS A 63 -0.71 19.08 13.28
N GLY A 64 0.13 19.10 12.23
CA GLY A 64 1.09 18.04 11.94
C GLY A 64 0.43 16.67 11.75
N PRO A 65 -0.36 16.47 10.69
CA PRO A 65 -1.19 15.28 10.55
C PRO A 65 -0.38 13.99 10.54
N ARG A 66 -0.88 12.98 11.25
CA ARG A 66 -0.36 11.60 11.14
C ARG A 66 -1.11 10.85 10.07
N VAL A 67 -0.40 10.09 9.24
CA VAL A 67 -1.01 9.33 8.15
C VAL A 67 -1.17 7.86 8.49
N VAL A 68 -2.31 7.31 8.09
CA VAL A 68 -2.64 5.88 8.23
C VAL A 68 -2.78 5.27 6.84
N SER A 69 -1.98 4.24 6.54
CA SER A 69 -1.97 3.58 5.23
C SER A 69 -2.80 2.31 5.19
N SER A 70 -3.22 1.94 3.98
CA SER A 70 -3.89 0.66 3.71
C SER A 70 -2.97 -0.55 3.91
N SER A 71 -1.66 -0.36 3.81
CA SER A 71 -0.65 -1.41 3.90
C SER A 71 0.68 -0.83 4.33
N ARG A 72 1.57 -1.68 4.82
CA ARG A 72 2.99 -1.38 4.92
C ARG A 72 3.70 -2.03 3.76
N THR A 73 4.76 -1.39 3.27
CA THR A 73 5.74 -1.97 2.35
C THR A 73 7.07 -2.08 3.06
N ASP A 74 7.81 -3.12 2.74
CA ASP A 74 9.16 -3.34 3.28
C ASP A 74 10.17 -2.43 2.56
N THR A 75 11.41 -2.41 3.05
CA THR A 75 12.53 -1.65 2.48
C THR A 75 12.68 -1.95 0.99
N GLY A 76 12.81 -0.91 0.18
CA GLY A 76 13.01 -1.01 -1.27
C GLY A 76 11.75 -1.28 -2.09
N VAL A 77 10.60 -1.56 -1.46
CA VAL A 77 9.36 -1.87 -2.18
C VAL A 77 8.66 -0.59 -2.64
N HIS A 78 8.30 -0.55 -3.93
CA HIS A 78 7.60 0.56 -4.56
C HIS A 78 6.07 0.46 -4.37
N ALA A 79 5.36 1.55 -4.60
CA ALA A 79 3.91 1.54 -4.73
C ALA A 79 3.45 2.47 -5.85
N ARG A 80 2.45 2.03 -6.63
CA ARG A 80 1.79 2.87 -7.64
C ARG A 80 0.55 3.58 -7.12
N GLY A 81 -0.01 3.12 -5.99
CA GLY A 81 -1.27 3.64 -5.47
C GLY A 81 -1.54 3.18 -4.05
N MET A 82 -0.71 3.61 -3.09
CA MET A 82 -0.95 3.39 -1.68
C MET A 82 -2.08 4.31 -1.22
N SER A 83 -3.20 3.73 -0.77
CA SER A 83 -4.27 4.50 -0.15
C SER A 83 -3.90 4.84 1.29
N VAL A 84 -3.98 6.12 1.64
CA VAL A 84 -3.74 6.62 2.98
C VAL A 84 -4.86 7.58 3.39
N HIS A 85 -5.04 7.79 4.70
CA HIS A 85 -5.88 8.87 5.20
C HIS A 85 -5.18 9.59 6.34
N PHE A 86 -5.63 10.82 6.59
CA PHE A 86 -5.26 11.63 7.74
C PHE A 86 -6.44 12.53 8.12
N ASP A 87 -6.37 13.05 9.34
CA ASP A 87 -7.36 13.99 9.84
C ASP A 87 -6.73 15.36 10.02
N VAL A 88 -7.48 16.40 9.67
CA VAL A 88 -7.08 17.80 9.82
C VAL A 88 -8.24 18.61 10.41
N PRO A 89 -7.99 19.59 11.30
CA PRO A 89 -9.04 20.46 11.79
C PRO A 89 -9.79 21.11 10.63
N GLN A 90 -11.12 21.10 10.67
CA GLN A 90 -11.95 21.65 9.60
C GLN A 90 -11.64 23.13 9.32
N ALA A 91 -11.23 23.88 10.34
CA ALA A 91 -10.78 25.25 10.22
C ALA A 91 -9.50 25.43 9.38
N GLU A 92 -8.65 24.40 9.31
CA GLU A 92 -7.43 24.39 8.50
C GLU A 92 -7.67 23.86 7.08
N TRP A 93 -8.76 23.15 6.84
CA TRP A 93 -9.12 22.63 5.52
C TRP A 93 -9.71 23.74 4.64
N ARG A 94 -8.85 24.43 3.87
CA ARG A 94 -9.21 25.58 3.01
C ARG A 94 -8.90 25.39 1.54
N MET A 95 -8.59 24.16 1.11
CA MET A 95 -8.18 23.87 -0.26
C MET A 95 -8.93 22.67 -0.85
N SER A 96 -9.06 22.66 -2.18
CA SER A 96 -9.56 21.48 -2.90
C SER A 96 -8.52 20.35 -2.90
N GLY A 97 -8.96 19.12 -3.25
CA GLY A 97 -8.06 18.00 -3.43
C GLY A 97 -6.93 18.27 -4.42
N ASP A 98 -7.26 18.90 -5.56
CA ASP A 98 -6.24 19.24 -6.59
C ASP A 98 -5.20 20.24 -6.07
N LYS A 99 -5.62 21.24 -5.30
CA LYS A 99 -4.68 22.16 -4.66
C LYS A 99 -3.81 21.45 -3.61
N LEU A 100 -4.38 20.50 -2.87
CA LEU A 100 -3.61 19.70 -1.93
C LEU A 100 -2.56 18.83 -2.64
N ILE A 101 -2.88 18.22 -3.78
CA ILE A 101 -1.92 17.46 -4.59
C ILE A 101 -0.72 18.32 -4.96
N LEU A 102 -0.97 19.50 -5.52
CA LEU A 102 0.09 20.42 -5.92
C LEU A 102 0.92 20.88 -4.73
N ALA A 103 0.28 21.29 -3.64
CA ALA A 103 0.95 21.79 -2.44
C ALA A 103 1.79 20.70 -1.75
N ALA A 104 1.25 19.48 -1.60
CA ALA A 104 1.97 18.37 -1.01
C ALA A 104 3.18 17.97 -1.85
N ASN A 105 3.00 17.87 -3.17
CA ASN A 105 4.06 17.49 -4.11
C ASN A 105 5.18 18.54 -4.20
N ALA A 106 4.91 19.81 -3.91
CA ALA A 106 5.95 20.85 -3.83
C ALA A 106 6.90 20.66 -2.64
N HIS A 107 6.48 19.89 -1.63
CA HIS A 107 7.28 19.61 -0.43
C HIS A 107 7.77 18.17 -0.34
N LEU A 108 7.34 17.29 -1.23
CA LEU A 108 7.76 15.90 -1.29
C LEU A 108 9.02 15.73 -2.15
N PRO A 109 9.91 14.77 -1.81
CA PRO A 109 10.98 14.32 -2.71
C PRO A 109 10.41 13.85 -4.05
N GLU A 110 11.22 13.88 -5.12
CA GLU A 110 10.76 13.54 -6.47
C GLU A 110 10.26 12.11 -6.64
N ASP A 111 10.73 11.21 -5.80
CA ASP A 111 10.39 9.79 -5.78
C ASP A 111 9.14 9.45 -4.93
N ILE A 112 8.48 10.46 -4.32
CA ILE A 112 7.17 10.31 -3.65
C ILE A 112 6.19 11.31 -4.26
N ARG A 113 5.02 10.85 -4.70
CA ARG A 113 3.97 11.72 -5.26
C ARG A 113 2.59 11.38 -4.74
N VAL A 114 1.87 12.40 -4.33
CA VAL A 114 0.42 12.32 -4.16
C VAL A 114 -0.21 12.41 -5.54
N THR A 115 -0.95 11.38 -5.94
CA THR A 115 -1.59 11.28 -7.27
C THR A 115 -3.09 11.54 -7.22
N ALA A 116 -3.71 11.42 -6.05
CA ALA A 116 -5.11 11.79 -5.83
C ALA A 116 -5.30 12.23 -4.37
N ALA A 117 -6.21 13.18 -4.16
CA ALA A 117 -6.61 13.67 -2.85
C ALA A 117 -8.11 14.01 -2.86
N ALA A 118 -8.83 13.59 -1.84
CA ALA A 118 -10.25 13.89 -1.68
C ALA A 118 -10.65 13.88 -0.20
N GLN A 119 -11.63 14.72 0.13
CA GLN A 119 -12.36 14.55 1.39
C GLN A 119 -13.07 13.20 1.39
N THR A 120 -13.20 12.61 2.55
CA THR A 120 -13.92 11.35 2.69
C THR A 120 -14.79 11.36 3.95
N LYS A 121 -15.59 10.31 4.10
CA LYS A 121 -16.46 10.14 5.27
C LYS A 121 -15.61 10.07 6.55
N PRO A 122 -16.09 10.56 7.68
CA PRO A 122 -15.35 10.52 8.94
C PRO A 122 -14.97 9.11 9.38
N ASP A 123 -15.76 8.11 9.04
CA ASP A 123 -15.57 6.69 9.38
C ASP A 123 -14.72 5.91 8.36
N PHE A 124 -14.27 6.55 7.28
CA PHE A 124 -13.37 5.90 6.31
C PHE A 124 -12.05 5.53 6.95
N HIS A 125 -11.60 4.29 6.75
CA HIS A 125 -10.30 3.83 7.23
C HIS A 125 -9.51 3.15 6.11
N ALA A 126 -8.36 3.73 5.70
CA ALA A 126 -7.58 3.27 4.55
C ALA A 126 -7.25 1.76 4.61
N ARG A 127 -7.00 1.20 5.80
CA ARG A 127 -6.67 -0.21 5.99
C ARG A 127 -7.90 -1.12 6.05
N PHE A 128 -8.95 -0.71 6.77
CA PHE A 128 -10.08 -1.60 7.03
C PHE A 128 -11.11 -1.58 5.92
N ASP A 129 -11.20 -0.48 5.16
CA ASP A 129 -12.07 -0.36 4.00
C ASP A 129 -11.37 -0.76 2.69
N ALA A 130 -10.11 -1.21 2.76
CA ALA A 130 -9.43 -1.76 1.60
C ALA A 130 -10.09 -3.07 1.16
N ILE A 131 -10.57 -3.11 -0.07
CA ILE A 131 -11.25 -4.28 -0.65
C ILE A 131 -10.28 -5.32 -1.20
N GLY A 132 -9.04 -4.93 -1.49
CA GLY A 132 -8.01 -5.82 -2.01
C GLY A 132 -6.68 -5.12 -2.20
N LYS A 133 -5.67 -5.89 -2.62
CA LYS A 133 -4.32 -5.44 -2.94
C LYS A 133 -3.86 -6.14 -4.19
N GLN A 134 -3.15 -5.40 -5.04
CA GLN A 134 -2.49 -5.96 -6.21
C GLN A 134 -0.99 -5.80 -6.05
N TYR A 135 -0.26 -6.89 -6.31
CA TYR A 135 1.20 -6.89 -6.36
C TYR A 135 1.63 -7.18 -7.80
N ARG A 136 2.70 -6.53 -8.24
CA ARG A 136 3.33 -6.78 -9.53
C ARG A 136 4.82 -6.96 -9.33
N TYR A 137 5.34 -8.08 -9.82
CA TYR A 137 6.75 -8.34 -9.96
C TYR A 137 7.09 -8.24 -11.45
N THR A 138 8.05 -7.39 -11.79
CA THR A 138 8.57 -7.29 -13.15
C THR A 138 9.86 -8.08 -13.23
N VAL A 139 9.94 -9.00 -14.17
CA VAL A 139 11.12 -9.84 -14.39
C VAL A 139 11.71 -9.47 -15.75
N TRP A 140 12.99 -9.11 -15.75
CA TRP A 140 13.78 -8.94 -16.95
C TRP A 140 14.50 -10.25 -17.24
N ASN A 141 14.04 -10.99 -18.25
CA ASN A 141 14.60 -12.29 -18.60
C ASN A 141 15.45 -12.19 -19.87
N ASP A 142 16.70 -11.84 -19.69
CA ASP A 142 17.72 -11.70 -20.72
C ASP A 142 19.10 -12.01 -20.17
N SER A 143 20.07 -12.32 -21.02
CA SER A 143 21.48 -12.54 -20.63
C SER A 143 22.13 -11.28 -20.03
N ALA A 144 21.76 -10.10 -20.50
CA ALA A 144 22.24 -8.81 -20.04
C ALA A 144 21.19 -8.07 -19.19
N HIS A 145 21.64 -7.28 -18.23
CA HIS A 145 20.79 -6.38 -17.47
C HIS A 145 20.17 -5.28 -18.34
N ASP A 146 18.92 -4.91 -18.05
CA ASP A 146 18.34 -3.65 -18.52
C ASP A 146 18.78 -2.51 -17.60
N PRO A 147 19.63 -1.56 -18.06
CA PRO A 147 20.11 -0.48 -17.21
C PRO A 147 19.01 0.53 -16.83
N LEU A 148 17.92 0.61 -17.61
CA LEU A 148 16.80 1.51 -17.34
C LEU A 148 15.81 0.93 -16.33
N GLY A 149 15.77 -0.39 -16.22
CA GLY A 149 14.87 -1.12 -15.30
C GLY A 149 15.49 -1.56 -13.98
N LEU A 150 16.75 -1.25 -13.70
CA LEU A 150 17.58 -1.77 -12.61
C LEU A 150 16.91 -1.75 -11.23
N ARG A 151 16.09 -0.75 -10.94
CA ARG A 151 15.42 -0.58 -9.62
C ARG A 151 14.02 -1.14 -9.56
N GLN A 152 13.44 -1.53 -10.70
CA GLN A 152 12.02 -1.90 -10.83
C GLN A 152 11.82 -3.30 -11.37
N GLN A 153 12.91 -4.01 -11.71
CA GLN A 153 12.88 -5.31 -12.35
C GLN A 153 13.84 -6.27 -11.63
N TRP A 154 13.41 -7.52 -11.54
CA TRP A 154 14.28 -8.61 -11.13
C TRP A 154 14.94 -9.23 -12.36
N HIS A 155 16.24 -9.12 -12.48
CA HIS A 155 17.00 -9.72 -13.57
C HIS A 155 17.18 -11.22 -13.34
N VAL A 156 16.78 -12.02 -14.32
CA VAL A 156 16.98 -13.45 -14.38
C VAL A 156 17.65 -13.79 -15.71
N SER A 157 18.95 -14.16 -15.69
CA SER A 157 19.75 -14.41 -16.89
C SER A 157 19.45 -15.77 -17.53
N LYS A 158 18.91 -16.73 -16.78
CA LYS A 158 18.57 -18.07 -17.30
C LYS A 158 17.21 -18.03 -17.96
N PRO A 159 16.98 -18.75 -19.06
CA PRO A 159 15.67 -18.87 -19.70
C PRO A 159 14.61 -19.32 -18.69
N ILE A 160 13.43 -18.67 -18.75
CA ILE A 160 12.28 -19.00 -17.91
C ILE A 160 11.24 -19.75 -18.77
N ASP A 161 10.76 -20.87 -18.26
CA ASP A 161 9.61 -21.56 -18.84
C ASP A 161 8.32 -20.87 -18.38
N LEU A 162 7.75 -20.07 -19.28
CA LEU A 162 6.49 -19.35 -19.00
C LEU A 162 5.29 -20.31 -18.85
N GLY A 163 5.33 -21.49 -19.47
CA GLY A 163 4.27 -22.50 -19.30
C GLY A 163 4.25 -23.06 -17.89
N ALA A 164 5.41 -23.49 -17.40
CA ALA A 164 5.58 -23.95 -16.02
C ALA A 164 5.26 -22.85 -15.00
N MET A 165 5.69 -21.61 -15.28
CA MET A 165 5.41 -20.46 -14.41
C MET A 165 3.91 -20.14 -14.31
N ARG A 166 3.17 -20.23 -15.44
CA ARG A 166 1.71 -20.06 -15.47
C ARG A 166 0.98 -21.18 -14.73
N ALA A 167 1.43 -22.41 -14.91
CA ALA A 167 0.87 -23.55 -14.19
C ALA A 167 1.05 -23.40 -12.68
N ALA A 168 2.23 -23.00 -12.22
CA ALA A 168 2.49 -22.72 -10.82
C ALA A 168 1.67 -21.53 -10.29
N ALA A 169 1.53 -20.45 -11.06
CA ALA A 169 0.72 -19.30 -10.66
C ALA A 169 -0.76 -19.67 -10.47
N ALA A 170 -1.30 -20.55 -11.32
CA ALA A 170 -2.67 -21.03 -11.21
C ALA A 170 -2.94 -21.76 -9.88
N THR A 171 -1.96 -22.45 -9.31
CA THR A 171 -2.13 -23.14 -8.02
C THR A 171 -2.26 -22.20 -6.84
N LEU A 172 -1.85 -20.94 -6.98
CA LEU A 172 -1.95 -19.92 -5.94
C LEU A 172 -3.34 -19.26 -5.88
N VAL A 173 -4.15 -19.42 -6.92
CA VAL A 173 -5.50 -18.86 -6.97
C VAL A 173 -6.42 -19.63 -6.03
N GLY A 174 -7.21 -18.90 -5.25
CA GLY A 174 -8.11 -19.47 -4.25
C GLY A 174 -7.71 -19.11 -2.82
N ARG A 175 -8.26 -19.85 -1.87
CA ARG A 175 -8.02 -19.66 -0.44
C ARG A 175 -6.98 -20.63 0.07
N HIS A 176 -5.79 -20.12 0.40
CA HIS A 176 -4.67 -20.93 0.87
C HIS A 176 -4.06 -20.36 2.14
N ASP A 177 -3.39 -21.22 2.90
CA ASP A 177 -2.51 -20.81 3.98
C ASP A 177 -1.12 -20.50 3.43
N PHE A 178 -0.72 -19.24 3.49
CA PHE A 178 0.58 -18.76 3.02
C PHE A 178 1.64 -18.68 4.14
N LEU A 179 1.49 -19.45 5.23
CA LEU A 179 2.46 -19.44 6.32
C LEU A 179 3.89 -19.76 5.83
N ALA A 180 4.03 -20.73 4.92
CA ALA A 180 5.31 -21.13 4.35
C ALA A 180 6.00 -20.03 3.52
N PHE A 181 5.24 -19.05 3.02
CA PHE A 181 5.76 -17.89 2.28
C PHE A 181 6.03 -16.68 3.18
N SER A 182 5.81 -16.80 4.48
CA SER A 182 6.05 -15.69 5.39
C SER A 182 7.51 -15.72 5.84
N ALA A 183 8.20 -14.55 5.72
CA ALA A 183 9.49 -14.39 6.36
C ALA A 183 9.33 -14.68 7.87
N SER A 184 10.07 -15.65 8.36
CA SER A 184 10.06 -16.00 9.77
C SER A 184 10.80 -14.92 10.52
N PRO A 185 10.24 -14.30 11.49
CA PRO A 185 10.85 -14.39 12.80
C PRO A 185 9.87 -14.19 13.96
N GLY A 186 9.94 -15.13 14.85
CA GLY A 186 9.84 -14.91 16.29
C GLY A 186 8.48 -14.54 16.88
N TYR A 187 7.41 -14.31 16.10
CA TYR A 187 6.07 -14.18 16.67
C TYR A 187 4.98 -14.83 15.80
N GLU A 188 4.04 -15.44 16.47
CA GLU A 188 2.90 -16.11 15.82
C GLU A 188 2.09 -15.13 14.97
N ARG A 189 2.02 -15.40 13.67
CA ARG A 189 1.10 -14.70 12.77
C ARG A 189 -0.28 -15.28 12.92
N ARG A 190 -1.19 -14.53 13.53
CA ARG A 190 -2.57 -14.97 13.80
C ARG A 190 -3.43 -15.21 12.53
N HIS A 191 -3.01 -14.74 11.36
CA HIS A 191 -3.80 -14.85 10.12
C HIS A 191 -2.87 -14.98 8.91
N THR A 192 -2.61 -16.20 8.46
CA THR A 192 -1.80 -16.51 7.29
C THR A 192 -2.64 -16.91 6.07
N VAL A 193 -3.90 -17.25 6.29
CA VAL A 193 -4.83 -17.59 5.21
C VAL A 193 -5.19 -16.34 4.40
N ARG A 194 -5.01 -16.43 3.07
CA ARG A 194 -5.37 -15.39 2.10
C ARG A 194 -6.23 -15.98 1.00
N ASN A 195 -7.06 -15.15 0.40
CA ASN A 195 -7.80 -15.47 -0.81
C ASN A 195 -7.16 -14.69 -1.98
N VAL A 196 -6.48 -15.41 -2.86
CA VAL A 196 -5.89 -14.87 -4.10
C VAL A 196 -6.94 -14.98 -5.19
N THR A 197 -7.43 -13.84 -5.65
CA THR A 197 -8.48 -13.81 -6.69
C THR A 197 -7.91 -13.97 -8.10
N ARG A 198 -6.63 -13.62 -8.30
CA ARG A 198 -5.95 -13.68 -9.59
C ARG A 198 -4.44 -13.74 -9.43
N CYS A 199 -3.77 -14.59 -10.21
CA CYS A 199 -2.32 -14.66 -10.31
C CYS A 199 -1.93 -14.93 -11.77
N ASP A 200 -1.57 -13.87 -12.52
CA ASP A 200 -1.27 -13.95 -13.94
C ASP A 200 0.22 -13.85 -14.20
N VAL A 201 0.70 -14.59 -15.20
CA VAL A 201 2.03 -14.44 -15.78
C VAL A 201 1.87 -13.91 -17.20
N LEU A 202 2.25 -12.63 -17.38
CA LEU A 202 2.14 -11.91 -18.66
C LEU A 202 3.53 -11.74 -19.26
N ARG A 203 3.61 -11.79 -20.58
CA ARG A 203 4.79 -11.38 -21.35
C ARG A 203 4.50 -10.00 -21.95
N SER A 204 5.33 -9.01 -21.67
CA SER A 204 5.32 -7.68 -22.30
C SER A 204 6.29 -7.61 -23.44
#